data_77c103c890d1ef47809f4854d5f4f0b8
#
_entry.id   77c103c890d1ef47809f4854d5f4f0b8
#
_cell.length_a   1.000
_cell.length_b   1.000
_cell.length_c   1.000
_cell.angle_alpha   90.00
_cell.angle_beta   90.00
_cell.angle_gamma   90.00
#
_symmetry.space_group_name_H-M   'P 1'
#
loop_
_entity.id
_entity.type
_entity.pdbx_description
1 polymer ?
#
loop_
_entity_poly.entity_id
_entity_poly.type
_entity_poly.pdbx_seq_one_letter_code
_entity_poly.pdbx_strand_id
1 'polypeptide(L)'
;MRISIGNDHRGVQFKLKLADLLKRLGHEVVDAGTNESSAIDYPDVAAIVAKQVAGQDSDRGILICGTGIGMAIAANKVPGIRATTCHDAVSYTHLRAHETATY
;
A
#
# COMPACT_ATOMS: atom_id res chain seq x y z
N MET A 1 -13.36 6.82 -0.70
CA MET A 1 -12.33 6.35 -1.66
C MET A 1 -12.10 4.87 -1.50
N ARG A 2 -11.73 4.21 -2.55
CA ARG A 2 -11.35 2.79 -2.48
C ARG A 2 -9.84 2.68 -2.40
N ILE A 3 -9.35 2.04 -1.35
CA ILE A 3 -7.92 1.97 -1.03
C ILE A 3 -7.48 0.52 -0.96
N SER A 4 -6.49 0.17 -1.78
CA SER A 4 -5.85 -1.14 -1.72
C SER A 4 -4.72 -1.11 -0.70
N ILE A 5 -4.68 -2.11 0.16
CA ILE A 5 -3.62 -2.27 1.16
C ILE A 5 -2.87 -3.58 0.91
N GLY A 6 -1.56 -3.49 0.92
CA GLY A 6 -0.67 -4.65 0.87
C GLY A 6 0.37 -4.56 1.98
N ASN A 7 0.81 -5.70 2.47
CA ASN A 7 1.80 -5.77 3.53
C ASN A 7 2.67 -7.02 3.38
N ASP A 8 3.88 -6.96 3.93
CA ASP A 8 4.67 -8.16 4.17
C ASP A 8 4.33 -8.75 5.54
N HIS A 9 5.02 -9.82 5.92
CA HIS A 9 4.78 -10.51 7.20
C HIS A 9 5.07 -9.62 8.43
N ARG A 10 5.87 -8.57 8.27
CA ARG A 10 6.19 -7.64 9.37
C ARG A 10 5.11 -6.57 9.57
N GLY A 11 4.33 -6.31 8.54
CA GLY A 11 3.33 -5.25 8.55
C GLY A 11 1.92 -5.67 8.94
N VAL A 12 1.71 -6.91 9.39
CA VAL A 12 0.36 -7.44 9.66
C VAL A 12 -0.39 -6.61 10.69
N GLN A 13 0.23 -6.32 11.84
CA GLN A 13 -0.41 -5.58 12.93
C GLN A 13 -0.74 -4.14 12.51
N PHE A 14 0.20 -3.48 11.85
CA PHE A 14 -0.01 -2.12 11.36
C PHE A 14 -1.11 -2.07 10.32
N LYS A 15 -1.13 -3.04 9.40
CA LYS A 15 -2.18 -3.13 8.38
C LYS A 15 -3.56 -3.25 9.01
N LEU A 16 -3.73 -4.11 10.00
CA LEU A 16 -5.02 -4.32 10.64
C LEU A 16 -5.53 -3.05 11.32
N LYS A 17 -4.65 -2.33 12.00
CA LYS A 17 -5.00 -1.04 12.64
C LYS A 17 -5.35 0.02 11.61
N LEU A 18 -4.57 0.12 10.53
CA LEU A 18 -4.78 1.12 9.49
C LEU A 18 -6.06 0.83 8.70
N ALA A 19 -6.33 -0.44 8.38
CA ALA A 19 -7.54 -0.83 7.69
C ALA A 19 -8.78 -0.47 8.50
N ASP A 20 -8.76 -0.72 9.81
CA ASP A 20 -9.84 -0.36 10.70
C ASP A 20 -10.08 1.15 10.73
N LEU A 21 -9.01 1.94 10.83
CA LEU A 21 -9.10 3.39 10.80
C LEU A 21 -9.70 3.89 9.48
N LEU A 22 -9.24 3.37 8.35
CA LEU A 22 -9.74 3.79 7.04
C LEU A 22 -11.23 3.48 6.88
N LYS A 23 -11.68 2.34 7.37
CA LYS A 23 -13.10 1.98 7.36
C LYS A 23 -13.95 2.92 8.22
N ARG A 24 -13.44 3.31 9.39
CA ARG A 24 -14.11 4.29 10.25
C ARG A 24 -14.22 5.66 9.59
N LEU A 25 -13.25 6.02 8.75
CA LEU A 25 -13.27 7.27 8.00
C LEU A 25 -14.14 7.22 6.75
N GLY A 26 -14.82 6.09 6.50
CA GLY A 26 -15.75 5.95 5.39
C GLY A 26 -15.13 5.44 4.08
N HIS A 27 -13.89 4.94 4.12
CA HIS A 27 -13.23 4.39 2.94
C HIS A 27 -13.49 2.90 2.78
N GLU A 28 -13.55 2.44 1.54
CA GLU A 28 -13.55 1.03 1.21
C GLU A 28 -12.12 0.52 1.15
N VAL A 29 -11.84 -0.60 1.83
CA VAL A 29 -10.49 -1.17 1.91
C VAL A 29 -10.45 -2.50 1.17
N VAL A 30 -9.51 -2.63 0.24
CA VAL A 30 -9.21 -3.89 -0.46
C VAL A 30 -7.90 -4.43 0.10
N ASP A 31 -7.96 -5.55 0.79
CA ASP A 31 -6.79 -6.17 1.42
C ASP A 31 -6.13 -7.15 0.43
N ALA A 32 -4.97 -6.76 -0.09
CA ALA A 32 -4.18 -7.58 -1.00
C ALA A 32 -2.96 -8.20 -0.31
N GLY A 33 -2.80 -7.99 0.99
CA GLY A 33 -1.67 -8.49 1.76
C GLY A 33 -1.94 -9.80 2.46
N THR A 34 -1.09 -10.11 3.42
CA THR A 34 -1.21 -11.31 4.25
C THR A 34 -1.66 -10.98 5.66
N ASN A 35 -2.39 -11.87 6.29
CA ASN A 35 -2.72 -11.81 7.71
C ASN A 35 -1.86 -12.77 8.55
N GLU A 36 -0.95 -13.47 7.91
CA GLU A 36 -0.08 -14.47 8.56
C GLU A 36 1.31 -13.90 8.76
N SER A 37 2.01 -14.44 9.77
CA SER A 37 3.40 -14.06 10.05
C SER A 37 4.41 -14.82 9.20
N SER A 38 3.97 -15.67 8.30
CA SER A 38 4.84 -16.39 7.38
C SER A 38 5.47 -15.43 6.36
N ALA A 39 6.69 -15.74 5.95
CA ALA A 39 7.39 -14.91 4.97
C ALA A 39 6.62 -14.85 3.64
N ILE A 40 6.49 -13.65 3.10
CA ILE A 40 5.88 -13.41 1.80
C ILE A 40 6.79 -12.48 1.00
N ASP A 41 6.84 -12.70 -0.31
CA ASP A 41 7.66 -11.89 -1.21
C ASP A 41 7.04 -10.51 -1.41
N TYR A 42 7.70 -9.47 -0.89
CA TYR A 42 7.17 -8.11 -0.98
C TYR A 42 7.00 -7.60 -2.42
N PRO A 43 7.83 -7.99 -3.43
CA PRO A 43 7.61 -7.54 -4.80
C PRO A 43 6.27 -8.02 -5.37
N ASP A 44 5.82 -9.22 -5.00
CA ASP A 44 4.54 -9.74 -5.45
C ASP A 44 3.37 -8.94 -4.89
N VAL A 45 3.42 -8.63 -3.61
CA VAL A 45 2.38 -7.81 -2.94
C VAL A 45 2.36 -6.40 -3.53
N ALA A 46 3.54 -5.79 -3.70
CA ALA A 46 3.64 -4.45 -4.28
C ALA A 46 3.07 -4.42 -5.70
N ALA A 47 3.33 -5.43 -6.51
CA ALA A 47 2.81 -5.52 -7.87
C ALA A 47 1.28 -5.64 -7.89
N ILE A 48 0.70 -6.43 -6.99
CA ILE A 48 -0.77 -6.57 -6.90
C ILE A 48 -1.42 -5.23 -6.61
N VAL A 49 -0.97 -4.54 -5.56
CA VAL A 49 -1.52 -3.24 -5.17
C VAL A 49 -1.31 -2.20 -6.28
N ALA A 50 -0.12 -2.13 -6.84
CA ALA A 50 0.19 -1.18 -7.90
C ALA A 50 -0.68 -1.40 -9.14
N LYS A 51 -0.92 -2.64 -9.53
CA LYS A 51 -1.79 -2.96 -10.67
C LYS A 51 -3.25 -2.60 -10.40
N GLN A 52 -3.73 -2.77 -9.18
CA GLN A 52 -5.08 -2.36 -8.80
C GLN A 52 -5.26 -0.85 -8.94
N VAL A 53 -4.26 -0.07 -8.52
CA VAL A 53 -4.29 1.39 -8.65
C VAL A 53 -4.16 1.82 -10.12
N ALA A 54 -3.22 1.24 -10.85
CA ALA A 54 -3.01 1.56 -12.26
C ALA A 54 -4.23 1.24 -13.13
N GLY A 55 -4.91 0.13 -12.82
CA GLY A 55 -6.13 -0.29 -13.51
C GLY A 55 -7.40 0.41 -13.03
N GLN A 56 -7.28 1.33 -12.11
CA GLN A 56 -8.39 2.09 -11.51
C GLN A 56 -9.41 1.24 -10.73
N ASP A 57 -9.01 0.03 -10.32
CA ASP A 57 -9.79 -0.77 -9.38
C ASP A 57 -9.77 -0.18 -7.98
N SER A 58 -8.74 0.62 -7.68
CA SER A 58 -8.61 1.37 -6.44
C SER A 58 -8.11 2.78 -6.74
N ASP A 59 -8.47 3.73 -5.88
CA ASP A 59 -8.07 5.13 -6.04
C ASP A 59 -6.65 5.38 -5.53
N ARG A 60 -6.26 4.63 -4.49
CA ARG A 60 -4.97 4.74 -3.83
C ARG A 60 -4.48 3.39 -3.39
N GLY A 61 -3.18 3.29 -3.17
CA GLY A 61 -2.56 2.10 -2.60
C GLY A 61 -1.68 2.44 -1.41
N ILE A 62 -1.68 1.58 -0.42
CA ILE A 62 -0.81 1.67 0.75
C ILE A 62 -0.07 0.35 0.90
N LEU A 63 1.26 0.44 0.95
CA LEU A 63 2.13 -0.72 1.11
C LEU A 63 2.90 -0.59 2.42
N ILE A 64 2.92 -1.65 3.20
CA ILE A 64 3.50 -1.68 4.54
C ILE A 64 4.57 -2.76 4.60
N CYS A 65 5.80 -2.38 4.92
CA CYS A 65 6.89 -3.32 5.14
C CYS A 65 7.89 -2.73 6.14
N GLY A 66 8.97 -3.46 6.40
CA GLY A 66 9.97 -3.02 7.37
C GLY A 66 10.57 -1.65 7.10
N THR A 67 10.99 -1.37 5.87
CA THR A 67 11.60 -0.09 5.48
C THR A 67 10.75 0.74 4.53
N GLY A 68 9.85 0.11 3.80
CA GLY A 68 9.08 0.75 2.74
C GLY A 68 9.83 0.95 1.42
N ILE A 69 11.14 0.89 1.44
CA ILE A 69 11.97 1.20 0.25
C ILE A 69 11.80 0.15 -0.84
N GLY A 70 11.89 -1.13 -0.47
CA GLY A 70 11.74 -2.22 -1.45
C GLY A 70 10.36 -2.25 -2.09
N MET A 71 9.31 -2.00 -1.30
CA MET A 71 7.94 -1.91 -1.80
C MET A 71 7.77 -0.74 -2.77
N ALA A 72 8.36 0.42 -2.48
CA ALA A 72 8.30 1.59 -3.36
C ALA A 72 8.99 1.30 -4.70
N ILE A 73 10.17 0.68 -4.67
CA ILE A 73 10.89 0.30 -5.88
C ILE A 73 10.07 -0.66 -6.73
N ALA A 74 9.51 -1.70 -6.11
CA ALA A 74 8.71 -2.69 -6.83
C ALA A 74 7.44 -2.08 -7.41
N ALA A 75 6.74 -1.23 -6.68
CA ALA A 75 5.54 -0.57 -7.15
C ALA A 75 5.82 0.36 -8.35
N ASN A 76 6.94 1.09 -8.32
CA ASN A 76 7.31 2.00 -9.40
C ASN A 76 7.67 1.28 -10.71
N LYS A 77 7.87 -0.03 -10.69
CA LYS A 77 8.06 -0.82 -11.91
C LYS A 77 6.77 -1.04 -12.68
N VAL A 78 5.63 -0.79 -12.08
CA VAL A 78 4.33 -0.92 -12.75
C VAL A 78 4.03 0.36 -13.52
N PRO A 79 3.77 0.28 -14.85
CA PRO A 79 3.46 1.48 -15.63
C PRO A 79 2.25 2.25 -15.07
N GLY A 80 2.37 3.57 -15.02
CA GLY A 80 1.31 4.43 -14.52
C GLY A 80 1.31 4.66 -13.01
N ILE A 81 2.27 4.05 -12.28
CA ILE A 81 2.35 4.19 -10.82
C ILE A 81 3.52 5.09 -10.44
N ARG A 82 3.23 5.97 -9.48
CA ARG A 82 4.25 6.73 -8.75
C ARG A 82 4.10 6.41 -7.27
N ALA A 83 5.10 5.74 -6.71
CA ALA A 83 5.13 5.35 -5.32
C ALA A 83 6.28 6.04 -4.61
N THR A 84 6.07 6.42 -3.38
CA THR A 84 7.10 7.02 -2.54
C THR A 84 7.03 6.45 -1.14
N THR A 85 8.16 6.44 -0.45
CA THR A 85 8.21 6.03 0.95
C THR A 85 7.78 7.21 1.81
N CYS A 86 6.82 6.99 2.70
CA CYS A 86 6.29 8.00 3.59
C CYS A 86 6.61 7.65 5.04
N HIS A 87 7.22 8.59 5.75
CA HIS A 87 7.57 8.44 7.16
C HIS A 87 6.77 9.36 8.06
N ASP A 88 6.08 10.35 7.49
CA ASP A 88 5.32 11.35 8.23
C ASP A 88 4.16 11.91 7.39
N ALA A 89 3.33 12.75 8.03
CA ALA A 89 2.17 13.34 7.39
C ALA A 89 2.54 14.32 6.25
N VAL A 90 3.69 14.95 6.33
CA VAL A 90 4.13 15.91 5.29
C VAL A 90 4.41 15.17 3.99
N SER A 91 5.14 14.05 4.04
CA SER A 91 5.37 13.22 2.86
C SER A 91 4.06 12.74 2.25
N TYR A 92 3.12 12.33 3.11
CA TYR A 92 1.82 11.84 2.66
C TYR A 92 1.00 12.92 1.94
N THR A 93 1.03 14.17 2.42
CA THR A 93 0.23 15.24 1.82
C THR A 93 0.68 15.64 0.41
N HIS A 94 1.87 15.25 -0.02
CA HIS A 94 2.36 15.50 -1.36
C HIS A 94 1.99 14.42 -2.39
N LEU A 95 1.34 13.34 -1.98
CA LEU A 95 0.90 12.30 -2.89
C LEU A 95 -0.27 12.79 -3.76
N ARG A 96 -0.19 12.47 -5.04
CA ARG A 96 -1.24 12.81 -6.02
C ARG A 96 -2.11 11.60 -6.32
N ALA A 97 -3.14 11.84 -7.15
CA ALA A 97 -3.96 10.75 -7.69
C ALA A 97 -3.08 9.70 -8.39
N HIS A 98 -3.42 8.44 -8.23
CA HIS A 98 -2.70 7.28 -8.77
C HIS A 98 -1.31 7.06 -8.18
N GLU A 99 -0.99 7.68 -7.06
CA GLU A 99 0.22 7.41 -6.30
C GLU A 99 -0.04 6.37 -5.21
N THR A 100 1.01 5.64 -4.84
CA THR A 100 0.98 4.65 -3.78
C THR A 100 1.96 5.04 -2.68
N ALA A 101 1.49 5.10 -1.45
CA ALA A 101 2.34 5.33 -0.28
C ALA A 101 2.92 4.01 0.21
N THR A 102 4.18 4.02 0.64
CA THR A 102 4.82 2.87 1.28
C THR A 102 5.35 3.26 2.66
N TYR A 103 5.14 2.40 3.61
CA TYR A 103 5.51 2.61 5.02
C TYR A 103 6.44 1.53 5.54
#